data_5553a0dfc12f4db678424f9e34b21eb9
#
_entry.id   5553a0dfc12f4db678424f9e34b21eb9
#
_cell.length_a   1.000
_cell.length_b   1.000
_cell.length_c   1.000
_cell.angle_alpha   90.00
_cell.angle_beta   90.00
_cell.angle_gamma   90.00
#
_symmetry.space_group_name_H-M   'P 1'
#
loop_
_entity.id
_entity.type
_entity.pdbx_description
1 polymer ?
#
loop_
_entity_poly.entity_id
_entity_poly.type
_entity_poly.pdbx_seq_one_letter_code
_entity_poly.pdbx_strand_id
1 'polypeptide(L)'
;ARDEKKWWYDPKYLINDLNVNSAIAKPDHGEMVEVPQTDNATESFYPIRGYAYAGGGRRITRVEISLDEGITWTLAEVTYPEDLYRSVCYNDESYGSLDLTERDTCFCWCFWTFPVSISKLAKSHCIMCRAMDESLALQQRDMYWNPTGMMNNWWFRIAIHRVESNNQIALRFEHPTLAGTASGGWMQRMKEAGQSIASPMFGPVQISASQPSVKVSQPLEVISMKNPDVKRIITVEELRAQPKEQPWFVVDGEVYDGTGYLADHPGGADSIILAAGEDASEDFFAIHSPDAKKRMSAVHIGTLAEGEGNLRSDSPAEDVVSPTFLHKTKWKSVKLETIAPISPDTSIFRFTLQAADQPLGLPVGQHVFVRLRRKDTGEMVQRAYTPVSREREVGHIDLLIKMYLPTDQYPQGGKMSVGFHQLVVGDTIELKGPLGSFIWNGNGIALWKGIERRVRNIGLICAGSGITPILQVLRSVLDDDTDHETRLWLLDSNRTEQDILCRDELISFGERKGRMKAHFTREGLPLIAT
;
A
#
# COMPACT_ATOMS: atom_id res chain seq x y z
N ALA A 1 16.98 -22.58 -6.96
CA ALA A 1 16.34 -23.84 -6.46
C ALA A 1 14.85 -23.91 -6.78
N ARG A 2 14.04 -22.84 -6.51
CA ARG A 2 12.58 -22.83 -6.82
C ARG A 2 12.31 -22.93 -8.31
N ASP A 3 13.01 -22.12 -9.11
CA ASP A 3 12.87 -22.06 -10.56
C ASP A 3 13.43 -23.31 -11.23
N GLU A 4 14.59 -23.78 -10.80
CA GLU A 4 15.21 -25.03 -11.26
C GLU A 4 14.30 -26.24 -11.05
N LYS A 5 13.60 -26.30 -9.91
CA LYS A 5 12.68 -27.40 -9.56
C LYS A 5 11.26 -27.16 -10.05
N LYS A 6 10.98 -26.02 -10.70
CA LYS A 6 9.65 -25.60 -11.21
C LYS A 6 8.55 -25.65 -10.15
N TRP A 7 8.87 -25.38 -8.88
CA TRP A 7 7.92 -25.46 -7.77
C TRP A 7 6.75 -24.46 -7.89
N TRP A 8 6.95 -23.36 -8.59
CA TRP A 8 5.88 -22.39 -8.87
C TRP A 8 4.74 -22.97 -9.73
N TYR A 9 5.01 -23.99 -10.51
CA TYR A 9 4.06 -24.63 -11.42
C TYR A 9 3.64 -26.03 -10.98
N ASP A 10 4.14 -26.52 -9.83
CA ASP A 10 3.78 -27.81 -9.30
C ASP A 10 2.44 -27.72 -8.56
N PRO A 11 1.39 -28.44 -9.02
CA PRO A 11 0.04 -28.36 -8.43
C PRO A 11 -0.04 -28.60 -6.92
N LYS A 12 0.91 -29.36 -6.36
CA LYS A 12 0.94 -29.63 -4.91
C LYS A 12 1.27 -28.41 -4.05
N TYR A 13 1.85 -27.34 -4.64
CA TYR A 13 2.15 -26.09 -3.95
C TYR A 13 1.13 -24.98 -4.28
N LEU A 14 0.07 -25.31 -5.02
CA LEU A 14 -1.01 -24.37 -5.32
C LEU A 14 -1.74 -24.04 -4.02
N ILE A 15 -1.94 -22.76 -3.76
CA ILE A 15 -2.75 -22.30 -2.63
C ILE A 15 -4.21 -22.32 -3.08
N ASN A 16 -4.94 -23.36 -2.68
CA ASN A 16 -6.36 -23.49 -2.99
C ASN A 16 -7.23 -22.95 -1.86
N ASP A 17 -6.68 -22.84 -0.65
CA ASP A 17 -7.42 -22.48 0.55
C ASP A 17 -6.48 -21.79 1.56
N LEU A 18 -7.01 -20.88 2.37
CA LEU A 18 -6.27 -20.25 3.46
C LEU A 18 -6.29 -21.15 4.70
N ASN A 19 -5.14 -21.35 5.32
CA ASN A 19 -5.06 -22.00 6.61
C ASN A 19 -5.45 -21.03 7.74
N VAL A 20 -5.70 -21.58 8.92
CA VAL A 20 -6.03 -20.81 10.12
C VAL A 20 -4.95 -19.79 10.43
N ASN A 21 -5.36 -18.57 10.75
CA ASN A 21 -4.49 -17.51 11.24
C ASN A 21 -5.17 -16.70 12.33
N SER A 22 -4.38 -16.14 13.24
CA SER A 22 -4.82 -15.16 14.23
C SER A 22 -3.72 -14.13 14.45
N ALA A 23 -4.11 -12.91 14.79
CA ALA A 23 -3.20 -11.83 15.14
C ALA A 23 -3.75 -11.01 16.30
N ILE A 24 -2.84 -10.42 17.06
CA ILE A 24 -3.15 -9.45 18.11
C ILE A 24 -3.04 -8.06 17.48
N ALA A 25 -4.14 -7.31 17.52
CA ALA A 25 -4.18 -5.93 17.05
C ALA A 25 -3.96 -4.92 18.18
N LYS A 26 -4.39 -5.29 19.41
CA LYS A 26 -4.20 -4.48 20.61
C LYS A 26 -3.69 -5.36 21.76
N PRO A 27 -2.59 -4.96 22.45
CA PRO A 27 -1.90 -3.66 22.40
C PRO A 27 -1.17 -3.41 21.07
N ASP A 28 -1.06 -2.12 20.71
CA ASP A 28 -0.33 -1.67 19.52
C ASP A 28 1.19 -1.80 19.69
N HIS A 29 1.92 -1.74 18.58
CA HIS A 29 3.38 -1.69 18.63
C HIS A 29 3.86 -0.42 19.32
N GLY A 30 4.65 -0.55 20.38
CA GLY A 30 5.16 0.57 21.17
C GLY A 30 4.18 1.14 22.18
N GLU A 31 2.95 0.63 22.24
CA GLU A 31 1.98 1.05 23.26
C GLU A 31 2.54 0.87 24.68
N MET A 32 2.26 1.84 25.54
CA MET A 32 2.70 1.86 26.93
C MET A 32 1.49 1.73 27.86
N VAL A 33 1.53 0.78 28.77
CA VAL A 33 0.50 0.58 29.81
C VAL A 33 1.14 0.69 31.17
N GLU A 34 0.67 1.65 31.99
CA GLU A 34 1.18 1.86 33.34
C GLU A 34 0.72 0.72 34.28
N VAL A 35 1.65 0.27 35.13
CA VAL A 35 1.36 -0.73 36.15
C VAL A 35 0.99 -0.01 37.46
N PRO A 36 -0.24 -0.18 38.00
CA PRO A 36 -0.64 0.43 39.27
C PRO A 36 0.27 0.01 40.42
N GLN A 37 0.74 0.97 41.23
CA GLN A 37 1.69 0.73 42.32
C GLN A 37 1.03 0.42 43.70
N THR A 38 -0.30 0.49 43.78
CA THR A 38 -0.98 0.37 45.07
C THR A 38 -1.70 -0.97 45.23
N ASP A 39 -1.43 -1.69 46.32
CA ASP A 39 -2.06 -2.97 46.68
C ASP A 39 -3.60 -2.87 46.92
N ASN A 40 -4.14 -1.66 47.01
CA ASN A 40 -5.57 -1.38 47.26
C ASN A 40 -6.31 -0.86 46.02
N ALA A 41 -5.66 -0.83 44.82
CA ALA A 41 -6.36 -0.47 43.60
C ALA A 41 -7.29 -1.60 43.16
N THR A 42 -8.52 -1.28 42.83
CA THR A 42 -9.42 -2.16 42.09
C THR A 42 -8.64 -2.78 40.95
N GLU A 43 -8.66 -4.11 40.81
CA GLU A 43 -7.89 -4.81 39.78
C GLU A 43 -8.19 -4.21 38.41
N SER A 44 -7.21 -3.55 37.80
CA SER A 44 -7.36 -2.90 36.50
C SER A 44 -7.14 -3.92 35.38
N PHE A 45 -8.09 -3.98 34.45
CA PHE A 45 -8.06 -4.87 33.31
C PHE A 45 -7.68 -4.13 32.04
N TYR A 46 -6.86 -4.78 31.21
CA TYR A 46 -6.52 -4.35 29.88
C TYR A 46 -7.17 -5.28 28.85
N PRO A 47 -7.92 -4.78 27.85
CA PRO A 47 -8.54 -5.62 26.82
C PRO A 47 -7.55 -5.91 25.70
N ILE A 48 -7.00 -7.12 25.65
CA ILE A 48 -6.29 -7.61 24.48
C ILE A 48 -7.32 -7.87 23.39
N ARG A 49 -7.06 -7.40 22.15
CA ARG A 49 -7.98 -7.55 21.02
C ARG A 49 -7.23 -8.02 19.78
N GLY A 50 -7.95 -8.71 18.93
CA GLY A 50 -7.39 -9.15 17.66
C GLY A 50 -8.44 -9.70 16.72
N TYR A 51 -7.95 -10.34 15.69
CA TYR A 51 -8.78 -11.02 14.69
C TYR A 51 -8.24 -12.42 14.41
N ALA A 52 -9.09 -13.26 13.85
CA ALA A 52 -8.70 -14.55 13.33
C ALA A 52 -9.51 -14.89 12.08
N TYR A 53 -8.94 -15.74 11.22
CA TYR A 53 -9.62 -16.20 10.00
C TYR A 53 -9.21 -17.61 9.60
N ALA A 54 -10.07 -18.27 8.81
CA ALA A 54 -9.78 -19.50 8.10
C ALA A 54 -10.30 -19.40 6.66
N GLY A 55 -9.88 -20.28 5.77
CA GLY A 55 -10.34 -20.34 4.40
C GLY A 55 -11.42 -21.41 4.17
N GLY A 56 -11.85 -21.52 2.90
CA GLY A 56 -12.79 -22.55 2.48
C GLY A 56 -14.19 -22.45 3.11
N GLY A 57 -14.60 -21.26 3.57
CA GLY A 57 -15.87 -21.06 4.25
C GLY A 57 -15.90 -21.58 5.69
N ARG A 58 -14.77 -22.03 6.24
CA ARG A 58 -14.68 -22.57 7.60
C ARG A 58 -14.70 -21.45 8.64
N ARG A 59 -15.46 -21.65 9.68
CA ARG A 59 -15.59 -20.75 10.82
C ARG A 59 -14.46 -20.99 11.83
N ILE A 60 -13.93 -19.92 12.39
CA ILE A 60 -13.07 -20.02 13.58
C ILE A 60 -13.95 -20.42 14.76
N THR A 61 -13.63 -21.52 15.43
CA THR A 61 -14.41 -22.02 16.56
C THR A 61 -13.90 -21.53 17.90
N ARG A 62 -12.59 -21.22 17.98
CA ARG A 62 -12.00 -20.67 19.19
C ARG A 62 -10.71 -19.91 18.92
N VAL A 63 -10.44 -18.94 19.77
CA VAL A 63 -9.16 -18.25 19.89
C VAL A 63 -8.67 -18.39 21.32
N GLU A 64 -7.42 -18.71 21.49
CA GLU A 64 -6.80 -18.95 22.78
C GLU A 64 -5.61 -18.02 23.00
N ILE A 65 -5.46 -17.52 24.21
CA ILE A 65 -4.40 -16.60 24.63
C ILE A 65 -3.52 -17.29 25.66
N SER A 66 -2.21 -17.13 25.52
CA SER A 66 -1.21 -17.55 26.51
C SER A 66 -0.37 -16.37 26.96
N LEU A 67 -0.05 -16.34 28.24
CA LEU A 67 0.81 -15.34 28.88
C LEU A 67 2.10 -15.96 29.46
N ASP A 68 2.29 -17.26 29.25
CA ASP A 68 3.36 -18.10 29.80
C ASP A 68 4.08 -18.91 28.70
N GLU A 69 4.31 -18.26 27.57
CA GLU A 69 5.05 -18.81 26.42
C GLU A 69 4.41 -20.08 25.81
N GLY A 70 3.08 -20.22 25.94
CA GLY A 70 2.32 -21.33 25.36
C GLY A 70 2.21 -22.56 26.25
N ILE A 71 2.54 -22.46 27.55
CA ILE A 71 2.38 -23.53 28.53
C ILE A 71 0.91 -23.73 28.87
N THR A 72 0.20 -22.63 29.21
CA THR A 72 -1.23 -22.65 29.43
C THR A 72 -1.99 -21.74 28.48
N TRP A 73 -3.25 -22.08 28.20
CA TRP A 73 -4.08 -21.38 27.24
C TRP A 73 -5.45 -21.09 27.84
N THR A 74 -5.93 -19.86 27.63
CA THR A 74 -7.24 -19.40 28.09
C THR A 74 -8.05 -18.93 26.88
N LEU A 75 -9.34 -19.28 26.84
CA LEU A 75 -10.23 -18.89 25.75
C LEU A 75 -10.47 -17.38 25.74
N ALA A 76 -10.42 -16.78 24.56
CA ALA A 76 -10.89 -15.43 24.30
C ALA A 76 -12.37 -15.43 23.92
N GLU A 77 -13.04 -14.32 24.15
CA GLU A 77 -14.39 -14.08 23.64
C GLU A 77 -14.33 -13.77 22.15
N VAL A 78 -15.06 -14.53 21.33
CA VAL A 78 -15.07 -14.40 19.88
C VAL A 78 -16.39 -13.77 19.44
N THR A 79 -16.29 -12.76 18.57
CA THR A 79 -17.43 -12.07 17.96
C THR A 79 -17.38 -12.32 16.45
N TYR A 80 -18.49 -12.78 15.90
CA TYR A 80 -18.62 -13.04 14.46
C TYR A 80 -19.41 -11.93 13.81
N PRO A 81 -18.85 -11.24 12.78
CA PRO A 81 -19.54 -10.14 12.11
C PRO A 81 -20.87 -10.56 11.48
N GLU A 82 -20.95 -11.78 10.97
CA GLU A 82 -22.17 -12.33 10.36
C GLU A 82 -23.35 -12.47 11.33
N ASP A 83 -23.09 -12.59 12.63
CA ASP A 83 -24.17 -12.71 13.63
C ASP A 83 -25.03 -11.43 13.71
N LEU A 84 -24.49 -10.29 13.33
CA LEU A 84 -25.22 -9.02 13.21
C LEU A 84 -26.30 -9.07 12.11
N TYR A 85 -26.09 -9.90 11.09
CA TYR A 85 -26.94 -10.02 9.91
C TYR A 85 -27.87 -11.24 9.97
N ARG A 86 -27.67 -12.16 10.90
CA ARG A 86 -28.49 -13.38 11.02
C ARG A 86 -29.96 -13.11 11.39
N SER A 87 -30.26 -11.97 11.98
CA SER A 87 -31.63 -11.58 12.34
C SER A 87 -32.32 -10.74 11.26
N VAL A 88 -31.65 -10.45 10.14
CA VAL A 88 -32.14 -9.56 9.10
C VAL A 88 -32.27 -10.33 7.80
N CYS A 89 -33.51 -10.46 7.28
CA CYS A 89 -33.74 -10.91 5.91
C CYS A 89 -33.43 -9.72 4.97
N TYR A 90 -32.35 -9.80 4.22
CA TYR A 90 -31.94 -8.74 3.30
C TYR A 90 -32.49 -9.04 1.92
N ASN A 91 -33.44 -8.21 1.46
CA ASN A 91 -33.97 -8.27 0.10
C ASN A 91 -33.31 -7.19 -0.75
N ASP A 92 -32.49 -7.59 -1.69
CA ASP A 92 -31.90 -6.71 -2.69
C ASP A 92 -32.53 -6.98 -4.06
N GLU A 93 -32.96 -5.93 -4.75
CA GLU A 93 -33.60 -6.07 -6.08
C GLU A 93 -32.65 -6.67 -7.14
N SER A 94 -31.33 -6.55 -6.95
CA SER A 94 -30.33 -7.04 -7.90
C SER A 94 -29.80 -8.42 -7.57
N TYR A 95 -29.71 -8.76 -6.27
CA TYR A 95 -29.14 -10.02 -5.78
C TYR A 95 -30.18 -10.98 -5.23
N GLY A 96 -31.46 -10.56 -5.19
CA GLY A 96 -32.56 -11.34 -4.62
C GLY A 96 -32.55 -11.34 -3.09
N SER A 97 -33.37 -12.22 -2.51
CA SER A 97 -33.44 -12.41 -1.06
C SER A 97 -32.18 -13.12 -0.55
N LEU A 98 -31.41 -12.46 0.30
CA LEU A 98 -30.29 -13.04 1.02
C LEU A 98 -30.76 -13.34 2.44
N ASP A 99 -31.23 -14.56 2.67
CA ASP A 99 -31.60 -15.03 3.99
C ASP A 99 -30.39 -15.68 4.67
N LEU A 100 -29.78 -14.97 5.59
CA LEU A 100 -28.65 -15.46 6.40
C LEU A 100 -29.13 -16.18 7.65
N THR A 101 -30.45 -16.20 7.93
CA THR A 101 -30.99 -16.84 9.13
C THR A 101 -30.98 -18.37 9.01
N GLU A 102 -31.18 -18.91 7.82
CA GLU A 102 -31.22 -20.34 7.52
C GLU A 102 -29.90 -20.93 7.01
N ARG A 103 -28.90 -20.06 6.70
CA ARG A 103 -27.61 -20.52 6.21
C ARG A 103 -26.56 -20.49 7.29
N ASP A 104 -25.82 -21.56 7.44
CA ASP A 104 -24.60 -21.61 8.24
C ASP A 104 -23.45 -20.88 7.49
N THR A 105 -23.66 -19.58 7.26
CA THR A 105 -22.77 -18.73 6.49
C THR A 105 -21.72 -18.16 7.42
N CYS A 106 -20.45 -18.23 7.01
CA CYS A 106 -19.30 -17.67 7.68
C CYS A 106 -18.62 -16.65 6.77
N PHE A 107 -18.26 -15.48 7.31
CA PHE A 107 -17.49 -14.46 6.58
C PHE A 107 -15.98 -14.73 6.62
N CYS A 108 -15.56 -15.89 7.09
CA CYS A 108 -14.18 -16.32 7.25
C CYS A 108 -13.37 -15.53 8.29
N TRP A 109 -13.83 -14.41 8.75
CA TRP A 109 -13.16 -13.53 9.72
C TRP A 109 -13.99 -13.43 10.99
N CYS A 110 -13.31 -13.41 12.14
CA CYS A 110 -13.91 -13.06 13.44
C CYS A 110 -13.00 -12.09 14.19
N PHE A 111 -13.60 -11.37 15.12
CA PHE A 111 -12.87 -10.54 16.08
C PHE A 111 -12.90 -11.23 17.44
N TRP A 112 -11.89 -10.97 18.25
CA TRP A 112 -11.84 -11.52 19.58
C TRP A 112 -11.32 -10.51 20.60
N THR A 113 -11.75 -10.69 21.86
CA THR A 113 -11.35 -9.86 22.99
C THR A 113 -11.00 -10.74 24.17
N PHE A 114 -9.94 -10.38 24.88
CA PHE A 114 -9.50 -11.07 26.09
C PHE A 114 -9.14 -10.04 27.16
N PRO A 115 -10.00 -9.83 28.19
CA PRO A 115 -9.67 -8.97 29.31
C PRO A 115 -8.64 -9.65 30.22
N VAL A 116 -7.55 -8.97 30.50
CA VAL A 116 -6.48 -9.48 31.37
C VAL A 116 -6.10 -8.45 32.42
N SER A 117 -5.86 -8.87 33.66
CA SER A 117 -5.38 -7.94 34.68
C SER A 117 -3.95 -7.45 34.35
N ILE A 118 -3.72 -6.16 34.56
CA ILE A 118 -2.41 -5.54 34.33
C ILE A 118 -1.34 -6.19 35.19
N SER A 119 -1.69 -6.66 36.40
CA SER A 119 -0.79 -7.40 37.30
C SER A 119 -0.29 -8.73 36.69
N LYS A 120 -1.13 -9.43 35.89
CA LYS A 120 -0.72 -10.63 35.16
C LYS A 120 0.18 -10.28 33.98
N LEU A 121 -0.15 -9.22 33.22
CA LEU A 121 0.71 -8.74 32.14
C LEU A 121 2.10 -8.34 32.63
N ALA A 122 2.18 -7.69 33.80
CA ALA A 122 3.45 -7.27 34.41
C ALA A 122 4.38 -8.43 34.79
N LYS A 123 3.82 -9.64 34.95
CA LYS A 123 4.58 -10.88 35.23
C LYS A 123 4.91 -11.69 33.99
N SER A 124 4.39 -11.29 32.82
CA SER A 124 4.53 -12.01 31.57
C SER A 124 5.62 -11.40 30.70
N HIS A 125 6.28 -12.24 29.88
CA HIS A 125 7.32 -11.78 28.94
C HIS A 125 6.78 -11.63 27.51
N CYS A 126 5.66 -12.24 27.23
CA CYS A 126 4.99 -12.14 25.94
C CYS A 126 3.47 -12.41 26.07
N ILE A 127 2.75 -12.00 25.04
CA ILE A 127 1.37 -12.42 24.78
C ILE A 127 1.41 -13.27 23.52
N MET A 128 0.80 -14.44 23.57
CA MET A 128 0.63 -15.31 22.40
C MET A 128 -0.83 -15.53 22.11
N CYS A 129 -1.21 -15.61 20.82
CA CYS A 129 -2.52 -16.11 20.43
C CYS A 129 -2.42 -17.20 19.38
N ARG A 130 -3.43 -18.08 19.38
CA ARG A 130 -3.66 -19.09 18.36
C ARG A 130 -5.15 -19.30 18.14
N ALA A 131 -5.52 -19.72 16.92
CA ALA A 131 -6.89 -20.00 16.56
C ALA A 131 -7.06 -21.44 16.05
N MET A 132 -8.30 -21.93 16.14
CA MET A 132 -8.73 -23.21 15.59
C MET A 132 -10.02 -23.00 14.78
N ASP A 133 -10.14 -23.64 13.63
CA ASP A 133 -11.35 -23.64 12.81
C ASP A 133 -12.26 -24.85 13.13
N GLU A 134 -13.42 -24.91 12.47
CA GLU A 134 -14.41 -25.99 12.65
C GLU A 134 -13.96 -27.35 12.13
N SER A 135 -12.92 -27.40 11.26
CA SER A 135 -12.27 -28.66 10.89
C SER A 135 -11.27 -29.16 11.92
N LEU A 136 -11.17 -28.48 13.06
CA LEU A 136 -10.19 -28.72 14.14
C LEU A 136 -8.75 -28.44 13.72
N ALA A 137 -8.53 -27.75 12.60
CA ALA A 137 -7.20 -27.30 12.21
C ALA A 137 -6.73 -26.20 13.17
N LEU A 138 -5.61 -26.45 13.82
CA LEU A 138 -4.98 -25.53 14.77
C LEU A 138 -3.82 -24.80 14.10
N GLN A 139 -3.67 -23.54 14.41
CA GLN A 139 -2.53 -22.73 14.01
C GLN A 139 -1.24 -23.35 14.59
N GLN A 140 -0.22 -23.48 13.75
CA GLN A 140 1.05 -24.09 14.13
C GLN A 140 1.83 -23.22 15.12
N ARG A 141 2.69 -23.88 15.94
CA ARG A 141 3.48 -23.20 16.97
C ARG A 141 4.57 -22.31 16.37
N ASP A 142 5.40 -22.86 15.51
CA ASP A 142 6.64 -22.24 15.02
C ASP A 142 6.66 -22.13 13.51
N MET A 143 7.48 -21.22 13.00
CA MET A 143 7.67 -21.06 11.56
C MET A 143 8.28 -22.31 10.95
N TYR A 144 7.85 -22.66 9.75
CA TYR A 144 8.47 -23.71 8.94
C TYR A 144 8.84 -23.18 7.55
N TRP A 145 9.79 -23.82 6.93
CA TRP A 145 10.17 -23.49 5.58
C TRP A 145 9.16 -24.06 4.57
N ASN A 146 8.74 -23.23 3.62
CA ASN A 146 7.97 -23.68 2.46
C ASN A 146 8.45 -22.97 1.17
N PRO A 147 8.18 -23.54 -0.04
CA PRO A 147 8.67 -23.00 -1.30
C PRO A 147 8.18 -21.59 -1.62
N THR A 148 6.96 -21.28 -1.30
CA THR A 148 6.32 -19.99 -1.62
C THR A 148 6.62 -18.92 -0.59
N GLY A 149 6.93 -19.31 0.65
CA GLY A 149 7.08 -18.40 1.79
C GLY A 149 5.75 -17.79 2.26
N MET A 150 4.62 -18.27 1.74
CA MET A 150 3.27 -17.83 2.11
C MET A 150 2.58 -18.84 3.03
N MET A 151 1.50 -18.42 3.68
CA MET A 151 0.67 -19.27 4.55
C MET A 151 1.43 -19.87 5.75
N ASN A 152 2.53 -19.27 6.16
CA ASN A 152 3.29 -19.64 7.34
C ASN A 152 2.69 -18.96 8.58
N ASN A 153 1.44 -19.31 8.87
CA ASN A 153 0.63 -18.74 9.93
C ASN A 153 0.93 -19.46 11.25
N TRP A 154 1.90 -18.97 11.98
CA TRP A 154 2.34 -19.49 13.28
C TRP A 154 1.72 -18.71 14.44
N TRP A 155 1.82 -19.17 15.68
CA TRP A 155 1.28 -18.47 16.83
C TRP A 155 1.76 -17.03 16.85
N PHE A 156 0.85 -16.07 16.85
CA PHE A 156 1.22 -14.67 16.88
C PHE A 156 1.74 -14.31 18.27
N ARG A 157 2.82 -13.54 18.33
CA ARG A 157 3.53 -13.24 19.58
C ARG A 157 3.86 -11.76 19.67
N ILE A 158 3.54 -11.16 20.81
CA ILE A 158 3.93 -9.79 21.18
C ILE A 158 4.88 -9.90 22.37
N ALA A 159 6.07 -9.30 22.28
CA ALA A 159 6.99 -9.21 23.39
C ALA A 159 6.56 -8.10 24.37
N ILE A 160 6.71 -8.34 25.67
CA ILE A 160 6.43 -7.37 26.73
C ILE A 160 7.76 -6.92 27.33
N HIS A 161 8.01 -5.62 27.29
CA HIS A 161 9.18 -5.00 27.90
C HIS A 161 8.76 -4.17 29.10
N ARG A 162 9.35 -4.47 30.26
CA ARG A 162 9.16 -3.68 31.47
C ARG A 162 10.06 -2.45 31.40
N VAL A 163 9.47 -1.28 31.49
CA VAL A 163 10.16 0.02 31.46
C VAL A 163 9.95 0.70 32.81
N GLU A 164 11.05 1.06 33.46
CA GLU A 164 11.04 1.78 34.72
C GLU A 164 11.47 3.23 34.47
N SER A 165 10.62 4.18 34.83
CA SER A 165 10.89 5.61 34.74
C SER A 165 10.28 6.34 35.92
N ASN A 166 11.04 7.22 36.59
CA ASN A 166 10.57 8.07 37.69
C ASN A 166 9.79 7.31 38.78
N ASN A 167 10.26 6.13 39.18
CA ASN A 167 9.61 5.27 40.14
C ASN A 167 8.25 4.69 39.71
N GLN A 168 7.91 4.80 38.42
CA GLN A 168 6.73 4.18 37.82
C GLN A 168 7.17 3.04 36.91
N ILE A 169 6.37 1.97 36.88
CA ILE A 169 6.58 0.82 36.00
C ILE A 169 5.53 0.88 34.91
N ALA A 170 5.98 0.80 33.68
CA ALA A 170 5.12 0.66 32.52
C ALA A 170 5.52 -0.55 31.69
N LEU A 171 4.56 -1.13 30.97
CA LEU A 171 4.76 -2.22 30.03
C LEU A 171 4.74 -1.65 28.61
N ARG A 172 5.79 -1.90 27.84
CA ARG A 172 5.87 -1.56 26.41
C ARG A 172 5.73 -2.83 25.57
N PHE A 173 4.87 -2.78 24.57
CA PHE A 173 4.57 -3.91 23.73
C PHE A 173 5.32 -3.82 22.38
N GLU A 174 5.89 -4.95 21.95
CA GLU A 174 6.66 -5.03 20.70
C GLU A 174 6.10 -6.16 19.82
N HIS A 175 5.55 -5.77 18.67
CA HIS A 175 5.03 -6.69 17.65
C HIS A 175 6.16 -7.38 16.87
N PRO A 176 5.86 -8.51 16.17
CA PRO A 176 6.87 -9.19 15.33
C PRO A 176 7.45 -8.27 14.26
N THR A 177 6.60 -7.52 13.59
CA THR A 177 6.95 -6.57 12.52
C THR A 177 6.12 -5.31 12.67
N LEU A 178 6.55 -4.21 12.05
CA LEU A 178 5.73 -3.02 11.90
C LEU A 178 4.77 -3.15 10.71
N ALA A 179 3.70 -2.37 10.75
CA ALA A 179 2.77 -2.29 9.64
C ALA A 179 3.42 -1.67 8.38
N GLY A 180 2.99 -2.12 7.21
CA GLY A 180 3.51 -1.64 5.94
C GLY A 180 4.94 -2.11 5.66
N THR A 181 5.77 -1.21 5.14
CA THR A 181 7.18 -1.47 4.77
C THR A 181 8.19 -0.95 5.80
N ALA A 182 7.72 -0.48 6.95
CA ALA A 182 8.61 0.04 7.98
C ALA A 182 9.44 -1.09 8.61
N SER A 183 10.72 -0.80 8.82
CA SER A 183 11.64 -1.69 9.54
C SER A 183 11.36 -1.65 11.03
N GLY A 184 11.39 -2.79 11.70
CA GLY A 184 11.27 -2.87 13.17
C GLY A 184 10.59 -4.14 13.66
N GLY A 185 10.25 -4.14 14.94
CA GLY A 185 9.66 -5.28 15.62
C GLY A 185 10.68 -6.29 16.13
N TRP A 186 10.20 -7.22 16.99
CA TRP A 186 11.11 -8.16 17.65
C TRP A 186 11.77 -9.15 16.67
N MET A 187 11.16 -9.44 15.52
CA MET A 187 11.79 -10.30 14.52
C MET A 187 13.07 -9.69 13.94
N GLN A 188 13.03 -8.39 13.65
CA GLN A 188 14.23 -7.68 13.18
C GLN A 188 15.27 -7.60 14.28
N ARG A 189 14.89 -7.21 15.49
CA ARG A 189 15.79 -7.13 16.65
C ARG A 189 16.50 -8.47 16.93
N MET A 190 15.74 -9.57 16.92
CA MET A 190 16.31 -10.92 17.11
C MET A 190 17.26 -11.31 15.98
N LYS A 191 16.91 -10.98 14.72
CA LYS A 191 17.79 -11.23 13.58
C LYS A 191 19.10 -10.46 13.66
N GLU A 192 19.04 -9.20 14.05
CA GLU A 192 20.23 -8.35 14.27
C GLU A 192 21.10 -8.89 15.42
N ALA A 193 20.48 -9.47 16.43
CA ALA A 193 21.18 -10.14 17.54
C ALA A 193 21.66 -11.56 17.20
N GLY A 194 21.49 -12.05 15.97
CA GLY A 194 21.85 -13.40 15.55
C GLY A 194 21.01 -14.52 16.17
N GLN A 195 19.83 -14.18 16.72
CA GLN A 195 18.91 -15.13 17.33
C GLN A 195 17.95 -15.74 16.31
N SER A 196 17.45 -16.94 16.61
CA SER A 196 16.47 -17.61 15.76
C SER A 196 15.10 -16.93 15.86
N ILE A 197 14.55 -16.55 14.71
CA ILE A 197 13.18 -16.01 14.60
C ILE A 197 12.14 -17.12 14.35
N ALA A 198 12.58 -18.32 14.02
CA ALA A 198 11.67 -19.43 13.68
C ALA A 198 10.98 -20.01 14.92
N SER A 199 11.67 -20.04 16.07
CA SER A 199 11.14 -20.49 17.36
C SER A 199 11.63 -19.52 18.46
N PRO A 200 11.05 -18.31 18.54
CA PRO A 200 11.54 -17.28 19.44
C PRO A 200 11.21 -17.59 20.90
N MET A 201 12.16 -17.27 21.78
CA MET A 201 12.00 -17.30 23.23
C MET A 201 12.09 -15.87 23.75
N PHE A 202 11.17 -15.49 24.64
CA PHE A 202 11.13 -14.17 25.26
C PHE A 202 11.55 -14.32 26.73
N GLY A 203 12.79 -13.97 27.04
CA GLY A 203 13.28 -13.92 28.41
C GLY A 203 13.27 -12.51 28.98
N PRO A 204 13.61 -12.30 30.27
CA PRO A 204 13.66 -10.98 30.86
C PRO A 204 14.75 -10.13 30.18
N VAL A 205 14.33 -9.27 29.28
CA VAL A 205 15.20 -8.24 28.71
C VAL A 205 15.16 -7.07 29.68
N GLN A 206 16.23 -6.90 30.48
CA GLN A 206 16.44 -5.66 31.25
C GLN A 206 16.78 -4.56 30.26
N ILE A 207 15.80 -3.75 29.91
CA ILE A 207 16.06 -2.47 29.23
C ILE A 207 16.40 -1.49 30.34
N SER A 208 17.71 -1.21 30.53
CA SER A 208 18.12 -0.10 31.38
C SER A 208 17.56 1.20 30.80
N ALA A 209 17.03 2.04 31.67
CA ALA A 209 16.35 3.31 31.35
C ALA A 209 17.28 4.42 30.81
N SER A 210 18.46 4.09 30.33
CA SER A 210 19.36 5.00 29.66
C SER A 210 19.25 4.82 28.16
N GLN A 211 18.41 5.56 27.59
CA GLN A 211 18.36 6.27 26.32
C GLN A 211 17.04 6.11 25.55
N PRO A 212 16.30 7.18 25.35
CA PRO A 212 15.79 7.48 24.05
C PRO A 212 16.87 8.26 23.29
N SER A 213 18.02 7.69 23.07
CA SER A 213 18.83 8.15 21.97
C SER A 213 18.26 7.42 20.76
N VAL A 214 17.46 8.14 19.96
CA VAL A 214 17.59 8.07 18.53
C VAL A 214 19.10 8.02 18.28
N LYS A 215 19.68 6.83 18.20
CA LYS A 215 20.95 6.68 17.52
C LYS A 215 20.64 7.14 16.12
N VAL A 216 21.04 8.37 15.84
CA VAL A 216 21.45 8.78 14.52
C VAL A 216 22.04 7.53 13.90
N SER A 217 21.37 7.04 12.87
CA SER A 217 21.74 5.96 12.01
C SER A 217 23.25 5.78 12.01
N GLN A 218 23.70 4.58 12.40
CA GLN A 218 24.95 4.10 11.82
C GLN A 218 24.88 4.37 10.32
N PRO A 219 25.97 4.77 9.66
CA PRO A 219 25.94 5.03 8.23
C PRO A 219 25.19 3.86 7.61
N LEU A 220 24.09 4.17 6.92
CA LEU A 220 23.36 3.21 6.12
C LEU A 220 24.40 2.34 5.43
N GLU A 221 24.38 1.02 5.64
CA GLU A 221 25.08 0.12 4.72
C GLU A 221 24.74 0.64 3.33
N VAL A 222 25.74 1.16 2.66
CA VAL A 222 25.58 1.64 1.28
C VAL A 222 25.15 0.41 0.51
N ILE A 223 23.88 0.32 0.22
CA ILE A 223 23.32 -0.79 -0.57
C ILE A 223 24.01 -0.66 -1.92
N SER A 224 25.01 -1.50 -2.15
CA SER A 224 25.66 -1.55 -3.44
C SER A 224 24.68 -2.12 -4.47
N MET A 225 24.28 -1.29 -5.40
CA MET A 225 23.51 -1.71 -6.58
C MET A 225 24.43 -2.32 -7.64
N LYS A 226 25.76 -2.21 -7.47
CA LYS A 226 26.77 -2.73 -8.37
C LYS A 226 27.06 -4.20 -8.08
N ASN A 227 27.29 -4.96 -9.13
CA ASN A 227 27.93 -6.26 -9.03
C ASN A 227 29.46 -6.07 -9.11
N PRO A 228 30.23 -6.39 -8.05
CA PRO A 228 31.68 -6.12 -8.01
C PRO A 228 32.48 -6.94 -9.05
N ASP A 229 31.90 -8.01 -9.59
CA ASP A 229 32.55 -8.85 -10.58
C ASP A 229 32.40 -8.31 -12.02
N VAL A 230 31.52 -7.33 -12.24
CA VAL A 230 31.29 -6.69 -13.52
C VAL A 230 32.18 -5.45 -13.66
N LYS A 231 33.11 -5.49 -14.62
CA LYS A 231 34.09 -4.41 -14.91
C LYS A 231 33.96 -3.84 -16.31
N ARG A 232 32.86 -4.14 -16.99
CA ARG A 232 32.60 -3.67 -18.35
C ARG A 232 32.30 -2.19 -18.35
N ILE A 233 32.92 -1.46 -19.29
CA ILE A 233 32.58 -0.07 -19.59
C ILE A 233 31.69 -0.08 -20.83
N ILE A 234 30.58 0.64 -20.79
CA ILE A 234 29.57 0.70 -21.85
C ILE A 234 29.47 2.14 -22.35
N THR A 235 29.55 2.34 -23.66
CA THR A 235 29.40 3.68 -24.25
C THR A 235 27.93 4.04 -24.45
N VAL A 236 27.64 5.34 -24.61
CA VAL A 236 26.27 5.82 -24.90
C VAL A 236 25.73 5.27 -26.23
N GLU A 237 26.62 5.12 -27.24
CA GLU A 237 26.23 4.52 -28.51
C GLU A 237 25.85 3.06 -28.34
N GLU A 238 26.60 2.30 -27.55
CA GLU A 238 26.28 0.89 -27.25
C GLU A 238 24.98 0.76 -26.46
N LEU A 239 24.77 1.63 -25.47
CA LEU A 239 23.53 1.69 -24.69
C LEU A 239 22.30 1.98 -25.57
N ARG A 240 22.39 2.96 -26.45
CA ARG A 240 21.29 3.38 -27.38
C ARG A 240 21.08 2.44 -28.56
N ALA A 241 22.06 1.63 -28.89
CA ALA A 241 21.95 0.64 -29.96
C ALA A 241 21.12 -0.58 -29.58
N GLN A 242 20.80 -0.73 -28.31
CA GLN A 242 19.99 -1.87 -27.83
C GLN A 242 18.54 -1.74 -28.31
N PRO A 243 17.91 -2.85 -28.75
CA PRO A 243 16.50 -2.84 -29.11
C PRO A 243 15.65 -2.59 -27.86
N LYS A 244 14.50 -1.94 -28.02
CA LYS A 244 13.59 -1.63 -26.91
C LYS A 244 13.04 -2.85 -26.19
N GLU A 245 13.04 -3.99 -26.84
CA GLU A 245 12.66 -5.29 -26.30
C GLU A 245 13.73 -5.88 -25.36
N GLN A 246 14.95 -5.34 -25.42
CA GLN A 246 16.07 -5.66 -24.54
C GLN A 246 16.59 -4.37 -23.89
N PRO A 247 15.81 -3.76 -23.00
CA PRO A 247 16.07 -2.42 -22.50
C PRO A 247 17.27 -2.39 -21.55
N TRP A 248 18.32 -1.70 -21.95
CA TRP A 248 19.40 -1.27 -21.08
C TRP A 248 19.15 0.16 -20.63
N PHE A 249 19.38 0.44 -19.36
CA PHE A 249 19.18 1.77 -18.78
C PHE A 249 20.25 2.08 -17.73
N VAL A 250 20.39 3.35 -17.39
CA VAL A 250 21.41 3.83 -16.46
C VAL A 250 20.78 4.20 -15.12
N VAL A 251 21.41 3.82 -14.00
CA VAL A 251 21.10 4.32 -12.66
C VAL A 251 22.42 4.58 -11.93
N ASP A 252 22.63 5.80 -11.48
CA ASP A 252 23.82 6.24 -10.73
C ASP A 252 25.13 5.97 -11.50
N GLY A 253 25.11 6.20 -12.82
CA GLY A 253 26.25 5.96 -13.70
C GLY A 253 26.53 4.49 -14.03
N GLU A 254 25.74 3.56 -13.54
CA GLU A 254 25.84 2.13 -13.81
C GLU A 254 24.76 1.68 -14.80
N VAL A 255 25.12 0.74 -15.66
CA VAL A 255 24.23 0.21 -16.71
C VAL A 255 23.64 -1.12 -16.27
N TYR A 256 22.34 -1.26 -16.49
CA TYR A 256 21.55 -2.41 -16.09
C TYR A 256 20.77 -2.98 -17.28
N ASP A 257 20.67 -4.31 -17.35
CA ASP A 257 19.86 -5.02 -18.34
C ASP A 257 18.51 -5.41 -17.74
N GLY A 258 17.47 -4.71 -18.15
CA GLY A 258 16.10 -4.94 -17.69
C GLY A 258 15.36 -6.09 -18.38
N THR A 259 15.95 -6.69 -19.42
CA THR A 259 15.28 -7.69 -20.28
C THR A 259 14.66 -8.84 -19.51
N GLY A 260 15.42 -9.43 -18.59
CA GLY A 260 14.96 -10.57 -17.78
C GLY A 260 13.91 -10.23 -16.72
N TYR A 261 13.64 -8.94 -16.48
CA TYR A 261 12.74 -8.48 -15.42
C TYR A 261 11.45 -7.83 -15.95
N LEU A 262 11.28 -7.73 -17.27
CA LEU A 262 10.11 -7.08 -17.89
C LEU A 262 8.77 -7.67 -17.44
N ALA A 263 8.69 -9.01 -17.37
CA ALA A 263 7.46 -9.70 -17.00
C ALA A 263 7.11 -9.57 -15.51
N ASP A 264 8.13 -9.46 -14.66
CA ASP A 264 8.01 -9.51 -13.20
C ASP A 264 8.05 -8.13 -12.53
N HIS A 265 8.22 -7.05 -13.32
CA HIS A 265 8.30 -5.70 -12.78
C HIS A 265 6.94 -5.22 -12.24
N PRO A 266 6.82 -4.87 -10.94
CA PRO A 266 5.55 -4.43 -10.35
C PRO A 266 4.96 -3.18 -11.02
N GLY A 267 5.82 -2.27 -11.53
CA GLY A 267 5.43 -1.08 -12.30
C GLY A 267 5.03 -1.34 -13.75
N GLY A 268 5.04 -2.62 -14.19
CA GLY A 268 4.81 -3.03 -15.58
C GLY A 268 6.08 -2.95 -16.44
N ALA A 269 6.10 -3.73 -17.54
CA ALA A 269 7.20 -3.78 -18.50
C ALA A 269 7.47 -2.40 -19.14
N ASP A 270 6.39 -1.65 -19.42
CA ASP A 270 6.46 -0.35 -20.10
C ASP A 270 7.35 0.65 -19.34
N SER A 271 7.40 0.59 -18.01
CA SER A 271 8.24 1.48 -17.20
C SER A 271 9.73 1.26 -17.47
N ILE A 272 10.16 0.00 -17.62
CA ILE A 272 11.55 -0.35 -17.95
C ILE A 272 11.85 -0.03 -19.42
N ILE A 273 10.93 -0.33 -20.33
CA ILE A 273 11.08 -0.05 -21.77
C ILE A 273 11.21 1.46 -22.02
N LEU A 274 10.50 2.29 -21.26
CA LEU A 274 10.60 3.75 -21.33
C LEU A 274 11.95 4.30 -20.84
N ALA A 275 12.61 3.58 -19.95
CA ALA A 275 13.94 3.92 -19.45
C ALA A 275 15.07 3.47 -20.39
N ALA A 276 14.77 2.68 -21.43
CA ALA A 276 15.77 2.14 -22.34
C ALA A 276 16.59 3.23 -23.04
N GLY A 277 17.92 3.15 -22.93
CA GLY A 277 18.86 4.11 -23.52
C GLY A 277 19.00 5.42 -22.77
N GLU A 278 18.35 5.59 -21.61
CA GLU A 278 18.28 6.83 -20.84
C GLU A 278 18.80 6.66 -19.40
N ASP A 279 19.09 7.80 -18.75
CA ASP A 279 19.40 7.84 -17.31
C ASP A 279 18.09 7.87 -16.50
N ALA A 280 17.80 6.76 -15.86
CA ALA A 280 16.63 6.57 -15.01
C ALA A 280 16.90 6.83 -13.52
N SER A 281 18.06 7.38 -13.16
CA SER A 281 18.49 7.55 -11.75
C SER A 281 17.45 8.26 -10.90
N GLU A 282 16.97 9.43 -11.35
CA GLU A 282 15.97 10.21 -10.62
C GLU A 282 14.68 9.43 -10.38
N ASP A 283 14.14 8.82 -11.44
CA ASP A 283 12.90 8.05 -11.38
C ASP A 283 13.06 6.81 -10.48
N PHE A 284 14.18 6.13 -10.62
CA PHE A 284 14.48 4.93 -9.84
C PHE A 284 14.58 5.22 -8.33
N PHE A 285 15.37 6.23 -7.95
CA PHE A 285 15.56 6.56 -6.53
C PHE A 285 14.30 7.11 -5.86
N ALA A 286 13.42 7.75 -6.61
CA ALA A 286 12.19 8.33 -6.09
C ALA A 286 11.09 7.32 -5.77
N ILE A 287 11.10 6.14 -6.45
CA ILE A 287 9.98 5.18 -6.40
C ILE A 287 10.38 3.88 -5.69
N HIS A 288 11.65 3.44 -5.87
CA HIS A 288 12.05 2.09 -5.48
C HIS A 288 12.52 1.98 -4.03
N SER A 289 12.07 0.90 -3.38
CA SER A 289 12.45 0.56 -2.00
C SER A 289 13.92 0.11 -1.89
N PRO A 290 14.48 0.06 -0.67
CA PRO A 290 15.81 -0.51 -0.43
C PRO A 290 15.97 -1.93 -0.96
N ASP A 291 14.91 -2.77 -0.91
CA ASP A 291 14.95 -4.14 -1.43
C ASP A 291 14.99 -4.19 -2.96
N ALA A 292 14.32 -3.28 -3.64
CA ALA A 292 14.46 -3.14 -5.09
C ALA A 292 15.89 -2.74 -5.47
N LYS A 293 16.52 -1.83 -4.71
CA LYS A 293 17.92 -1.42 -4.91
C LYS A 293 18.90 -2.58 -4.77
N LYS A 294 18.69 -3.49 -3.79
CA LYS A 294 19.50 -4.71 -3.63
C LYS A 294 19.42 -5.65 -4.83
N ARG A 295 18.28 -5.71 -5.50
CA ARG A 295 18.08 -6.57 -6.68
C ARG A 295 18.82 -6.07 -7.93
N MET A 296 19.16 -4.77 -7.97
CA MET A 296 19.86 -4.17 -9.11
C MET A 296 21.22 -4.83 -9.40
N SER A 297 21.93 -5.28 -8.38
CA SER A 297 23.22 -5.97 -8.56
C SER A 297 23.13 -7.25 -9.41
N ALA A 298 21.96 -7.90 -9.46
CA ALA A 298 21.73 -9.10 -10.26
C ALA A 298 21.57 -8.83 -11.76
N VAL A 299 21.20 -7.60 -12.12
CA VAL A 299 21.01 -7.17 -13.52
C VAL A 299 22.01 -6.11 -13.95
N HIS A 300 23.04 -5.85 -13.14
CA HIS A 300 24.13 -4.94 -13.44
C HIS A 300 25.05 -5.53 -14.50
N ILE A 301 25.31 -4.79 -15.59
CA ILE A 301 26.09 -5.26 -16.76
C ILE A 301 27.32 -4.41 -17.06
N GLY A 302 27.48 -3.23 -16.44
CA GLY A 302 28.64 -2.37 -16.65
C GLY A 302 28.50 -0.98 -16.06
N THR A 303 29.57 -0.19 -16.21
CA THR A 303 29.61 1.22 -15.84
C THR A 303 29.58 2.06 -17.12
N LEU A 304 28.85 3.18 -17.12
CA LEU A 304 28.84 4.10 -18.24
C LEU A 304 30.21 4.77 -18.41
N ALA A 305 30.69 4.96 -19.64
CA ALA A 305 31.99 5.59 -19.92
C ALA A 305 32.07 7.02 -19.36
N GLU A 306 33.21 7.35 -18.72
CA GLU A 306 33.44 8.68 -18.16
C GLU A 306 33.46 9.77 -19.24
N GLY A 307 32.78 10.88 -19.00
CA GLY A 307 32.65 12.03 -19.93
C GLY A 307 31.32 12.06 -20.68
N GLU A 308 30.55 10.97 -20.65
CA GLU A 308 29.23 10.86 -21.32
C GLU A 308 28.07 10.93 -20.31
N GLY A 309 28.32 11.31 -19.05
CA GLY A 309 27.38 11.33 -17.94
C GLY A 309 26.24 12.34 -18.00
N ASN A 310 26.11 13.10 -19.08
CA ASN A 310 24.94 13.90 -19.40
C ASN A 310 24.10 13.22 -20.49
N LEU A 311 23.50 12.08 -20.15
CA LEU A 311 22.42 11.47 -20.95
C LEU A 311 21.14 12.33 -20.95
N ARG A 312 21.13 13.44 -20.20
CA ARG A 312 20.06 14.44 -20.31
C ARG A 312 20.08 14.97 -21.73
N SER A 313 19.04 14.70 -22.46
CA SER A 313 18.79 15.29 -23.77
C SER A 313 18.47 16.79 -23.59
N ASP A 314 19.51 17.60 -23.34
CA ASP A 314 19.52 19.05 -23.57
C ASP A 314 19.72 19.36 -25.06
N SER A 315 19.25 18.50 -25.92
CA SER A 315 19.01 18.90 -27.30
C SER A 315 17.73 19.72 -27.31
N PRO A 316 17.75 20.97 -27.72
CA PRO A 316 16.55 21.67 -28.14
C PRO A 316 16.04 20.92 -29.37
N ALA A 317 15.35 19.81 -29.19
CA ALA A 317 14.52 19.24 -30.22
C ALA A 317 13.48 20.32 -30.53
N GLU A 318 13.46 20.79 -31.77
CA GLU A 318 12.44 21.64 -32.33
C GLU A 318 11.10 21.23 -31.75
N ASP A 319 10.41 22.18 -31.10
CA ASP A 319 9.05 22.05 -30.60
C ASP A 319 8.12 21.74 -31.77
N VAL A 320 8.07 20.48 -32.16
CA VAL A 320 6.88 19.98 -32.84
C VAL A 320 5.79 20.09 -31.78
N VAL A 321 4.94 21.09 -31.91
CA VAL A 321 3.82 21.36 -31.02
C VAL A 321 2.99 20.08 -30.99
N SER A 322 3.21 19.26 -29.96
CA SER A 322 2.39 18.08 -29.73
C SER A 322 0.95 18.55 -29.53
N PRO A 323 -0.04 17.95 -30.21
CA PRO A 323 -1.44 18.34 -30.02
C PRO A 323 -1.92 18.21 -28.58
N THR A 324 -1.18 17.49 -27.75
CA THR A 324 -1.47 17.28 -26.33
C THR A 324 -0.32 17.76 -25.44
N PHE A 325 -0.65 18.14 -24.20
CA PHE A 325 0.35 18.65 -23.25
C PHE A 325 1.31 17.55 -22.77
N LEU A 326 0.81 16.38 -22.35
CA LEU A 326 1.64 15.35 -21.73
C LEU A 326 2.67 14.74 -22.69
N HIS A 327 3.79 14.32 -22.11
CA HIS A 327 4.83 13.56 -22.83
C HIS A 327 5.34 12.41 -21.92
N LYS A 328 5.45 11.21 -22.48
CA LYS A 328 5.77 9.99 -21.70
C LYS A 328 7.14 10.01 -21.05
N THR A 329 8.13 10.67 -21.65
CA THR A 329 9.52 10.68 -21.19
C THR A 329 10.00 12.04 -20.71
N LYS A 330 9.36 13.14 -21.14
CA LYS A 330 9.79 14.51 -20.79
C LYS A 330 8.93 15.10 -19.67
N TRP A 331 9.57 15.74 -18.71
CA TRP A 331 8.92 16.55 -17.70
C TRP A 331 8.51 17.91 -18.29
N LYS A 332 7.28 18.32 -18.01
CA LYS A 332 6.74 19.62 -18.44
C LYS A 332 6.24 20.40 -17.25
N SER A 333 6.61 21.66 -17.14
CA SER A 333 6.21 22.54 -16.05
C SER A 333 4.79 23.04 -16.23
N VAL A 334 4.05 23.08 -15.11
CA VAL A 334 2.71 23.69 -14.99
C VAL A 334 2.69 24.62 -13.79
N LYS A 335 1.89 25.71 -13.87
CA LYS A 335 1.83 26.75 -12.87
C LYS A 335 0.56 26.63 -12.05
N LEU A 336 0.68 26.70 -10.73
CA LEU A 336 -0.45 26.66 -9.81
C LEU A 336 -1.30 27.93 -9.95
N GLU A 337 -2.58 27.74 -10.28
CA GLU A 337 -3.55 28.79 -10.48
C GLU A 337 -4.44 28.99 -9.26
N THR A 338 -5.02 27.87 -8.73
CA THR A 338 -5.92 27.95 -7.57
C THR A 338 -5.77 26.74 -6.66
N ILE A 339 -6.12 26.93 -5.40
CA ILE A 339 -6.25 25.86 -4.40
C ILE A 339 -7.67 25.95 -3.83
N ALA A 340 -8.47 24.91 -4.02
CA ALA A 340 -9.84 24.83 -3.52
C ALA A 340 -9.95 23.74 -2.45
N PRO A 341 -10.20 24.06 -1.16
CA PRO A 341 -10.39 23.07 -0.11
C PRO A 341 -11.71 22.30 -0.33
N ILE A 342 -11.67 20.97 -0.17
CA ILE A 342 -12.82 20.06 -0.30
C ILE A 342 -13.19 19.47 1.05
N SER A 343 -12.21 19.16 1.89
CA SER A 343 -12.36 18.68 3.26
C SER A 343 -11.24 19.26 4.14
N PRO A 344 -11.25 19.04 5.45
CA PRO A 344 -10.20 19.56 6.34
C PRO A 344 -8.77 19.17 5.94
N ASP A 345 -8.62 18.04 5.27
CA ASP A 345 -7.31 17.49 4.89
C ASP A 345 -7.16 17.25 3.37
N THR A 346 -8.11 17.72 2.55
CA THR A 346 -8.10 17.47 1.10
C THR A 346 -8.42 18.73 0.32
N SER A 347 -7.64 19.01 -0.72
CA SER A 347 -7.83 20.16 -1.61
C SER A 347 -7.66 19.76 -3.08
N ILE A 348 -8.32 20.51 -3.96
CA ILE A 348 -8.06 20.48 -5.40
C ILE A 348 -7.05 21.58 -5.73
N PHE A 349 -5.96 21.18 -6.38
CA PHE A 349 -4.94 22.06 -6.92
C PHE A 349 -5.12 22.15 -8.43
N ARG A 350 -5.46 23.34 -8.92
CA ARG A 350 -5.56 23.61 -10.36
C ARG A 350 -4.26 24.18 -10.87
N PHE A 351 -3.75 23.60 -11.92
CA PHE A 351 -2.56 24.07 -12.63
C PHE A 351 -2.90 24.40 -14.08
N THR A 352 -2.38 25.51 -14.59
CA THR A 352 -2.54 25.91 -15.98
C THR A 352 -1.52 25.19 -16.87
N LEU A 353 -1.97 24.75 -18.05
CA LEU A 353 -1.13 24.24 -19.13
C LEU A 353 -0.50 25.40 -19.91
N GLN A 354 0.31 25.07 -20.91
CA GLN A 354 1.03 26.08 -21.70
C GLN A 354 0.11 26.93 -22.57
N ALA A 355 -1.01 26.36 -23.06
CA ALA A 355 -2.02 27.07 -23.83
C ALA A 355 -3.42 26.79 -23.26
N ALA A 356 -4.29 27.78 -23.33
CA ALA A 356 -5.64 27.71 -22.74
C ALA A 356 -6.58 26.71 -23.43
N ASP A 357 -6.30 26.38 -24.67
CA ASP A 357 -7.05 25.42 -25.50
C ASP A 357 -6.35 24.06 -25.62
N GLN A 358 -5.21 23.87 -24.97
CA GLN A 358 -4.42 22.65 -25.08
C GLN A 358 -5.07 21.52 -24.27
N PRO A 359 -5.37 20.35 -24.88
CA PRO A 359 -5.81 19.17 -24.16
C PRO A 359 -4.64 18.55 -23.38
N LEU A 360 -4.95 18.00 -22.19
CA LEU A 360 -3.96 17.32 -21.35
C LEU A 360 -3.34 16.10 -22.07
N GLY A 361 -4.17 15.31 -22.77
CA GLY A 361 -3.74 14.09 -23.47
C GLY A 361 -3.55 12.90 -22.54
N LEU A 362 -4.39 12.75 -21.53
CA LEU A 362 -4.39 11.64 -20.60
C LEU A 362 -5.55 10.68 -20.92
N PRO A 363 -5.29 9.48 -21.45
CA PRO A 363 -6.31 8.46 -21.65
C PRO A 363 -6.96 8.03 -20.32
N VAL A 364 -8.25 7.72 -20.38
CA VAL A 364 -9.00 7.25 -19.19
C VAL A 364 -8.40 5.95 -18.65
N GLY A 365 -8.12 5.93 -17.37
CA GLY A 365 -7.47 4.81 -16.65
C GLY A 365 -5.95 4.96 -16.52
N GLN A 366 -5.35 5.95 -17.17
CA GLN A 366 -3.93 6.28 -16.98
C GLN A 366 -3.74 7.42 -15.97
N HIS A 367 -2.50 7.63 -15.56
CA HIS A 367 -2.10 8.62 -14.57
C HIS A 367 -0.90 9.45 -15.06
N VAL A 368 -0.56 10.47 -14.28
CA VAL A 368 0.64 11.28 -14.47
C VAL A 368 1.59 11.10 -13.29
N PHE A 369 2.89 11.17 -13.51
CA PHE A 369 3.82 11.50 -12.46
C PHE A 369 3.84 12.99 -12.23
N VAL A 370 3.81 13.37 -10.97
CA VAL A 370 4.00 14.74 -10.49
C VAL A 370 5.30 14.78 -9.71
N ARG A 371 6.17 15.73 -10.01
CA ARG A 371 7.34 16.02 -9.17
C ARG A 371 7.35 17.48 -8.75
N LEU A 372 7.83 17.71 -7.55
CA LEU A 372 8.03 19.05 -7.00
C LEU A 372 9.24 19.08 -6.07
N ARG A 373 9.82 20.26 -5.91
CA ARG A 373 10.91 20.50 -4.96
C ARG A 373 10.33 21.04 -3.67
N ARG A 374 10.58 20.33 -2.57
CA ARG A 374 10.19 20.79 -1.22
C ARG A 374 10.93 22.07 -0.86
N LYS A 375 10.23 23.07 -0.32
CA LYS A 375 10.82 24.36 0.05
C LYS A 375 11.66 24.29 1.32
N ASP A 376 11.34 23.38 2.23
CA ASP A 376 12.03 23.20 3.51
C ASP A 376 13.36 22.46 3.41
N THR A 377 13.42 21.40 2.58
CA THR A 377 14.60 20.53 2.48
C THR A 377 15.34 20.66 1.17
N GLY A 378 14.73 21.28 0.14
CA GLY A 378 15.24 21.28 -1.23
C GLY A 378 15.17 19.91 -1.93
N GLU A 379 14.61 18.89 -1.26
CA GLU A 379 14.47 17.55 -1.80
C GLU A 379 13.47 17.53 -2.98
N MET A 380 13.86 16.89 -4.08
CA MET A 380 12.93 16.59 -5.18
C MET A 380 12.09 15.35 -4.81
N VAL A 381 10.78 15.49 -4.81
CA VAL A 381 9.85 14.40 -4.50
C VAL A 381 8.89 14.18 -5.66
N GLN A 382 8.56 12.92 -5.94
CA GLN A 382 7.62 12.58 -7.01
C GLN A 382 6.69 11.44 -6.64
N ARG A 383 5.46 11.45 -7.18
CA ARG A 383 4.44 10.41 -7.03
C ARG A 383 3.51 10.39 -8.22
N ALA A 384 2.85 9.24 -8.41
CA ALA A 384 1.77 9.09 -9.37
C ALA A 384 0.48 9.72 -8.84
N TYR A 385 -0.23 10.45 -9.70
CA TYR A 385 -1.54 11.02 -9.44
C TYR A 385 -2.46 10.84 -10.64
N THR A 386 -3.73 10.62 -10.36
CA THR A 386 -4.76 10.65 -11.39
C THR A 386 -5.54 11.96 -11.26
N PRO A 387 -5.50 12.82 -12.29
CA PRO A 387 -6.26 14.08 -12.28
C PRO A 387 -7.77 13.85 -12.16
N VAL A 388 -8.44 14.82 -11.54
CA VAL A 388 -9.90 14.86 -11.45
C VAL A 388 -10.54 15.80 -12.47
N SER A 389 -9.76 16.54 -13.24
CA SER A 389 -10.25 17.26 -14.43
C SER A 389 -10.81 16.25 -15.44
N ARG A 390 -11.86 16.66 -16.17
CA ARG A 390 -12.50 15.80 -17.18
C ARG A 390 -11.64 15.70 -18.42
N GLU A 391 -11.73 14.58 -19.13
CA GLU A 391 -10.94 14.33 -20.35
C GLU A 391 -11.10 15.44 -21.42
N ARG A 392 -12.30 16.02 -21.49
CA ARG A 392 -12.63 17.08 -22.50
C ARG A 392 -12.24 18.48 -22.05
N GLU A 393 -11.81 18.66 -20.82
CA GLU A 393 -11.35 19.97 -20.34
C GLU A 393 -9.96 20.27 -20.88
N VAL A 394 -9.74 21.53 -21.22
CA VAL A 394 -8.50 22.02 -21.84
C VAL A 394 -7.87 23.12 -21.02
N GLY A 395 -6.60 23.38 -21.22
CA GLY A 395 -5.86 24.49 -20.63
C GLY A 395 -5.50 24.34 -19.16
N HIS A 396 -5.97 23.31 -18.48
CA HIS A 396 -5.66 23.08 -17.06
C HIS A 396 -5.64 21.58 -16.69
N ILE A 397 -5.12 21.32 -15.50
CA ILE A 397 -5.18 20.03 -14.83
C ILE A 397 -5.56 20.24 -13.36
N ASP A 398 -6.51 19.47 -12.86
CA ASP A 398 -6.94 19.47 -11.47
C ASP A 398 -6.44 18.20 -10.75
N LEU A 399 -5.67 18.40 -9.69
CA LEU A 399 -5.18 17.34 -8.83
C LEU A 399 -5.88 17.39 -7.47
N LEU A 400 -6.61 16.35 -7.12
CA LEU A 400 -7.20 16.19 -5.81
C LEU A 400 -6.17 15.53 -4.88
N ILE A 401 -5.73 16.27 -3.86
CA ILE A 401 -4.65 15.89 -2.97
C ILE A 401 -5.15 15.80 -1.54
N LYS A 402 -5.09 14.61 -0.95
CA LYS A 402 -5.28 14.42 0.50
C LYS A 402 -3.95 14.62 1.20
N MET A 403 -3.95 15.47 2.23
CA MET A 403 -2.77 15.90 2.97
C MET A 403 -2.49 14.99 4.15
N TYR A 404 -1.34 14.36 4.14
CA TYR A 404 -0.78 13.60 5.26
C TYR A 404 0.32 14.44 5.91
N LEU A 405 -0.09 15.45 6.67
CA LEU A 405 0.83 16.36 7.35
C LEU A 405 1.46 15.70 8.59
N PRO A 406 2.58 16.24 9.10
CA PRO A 406 3.19 15.77 10.33
C PRO A 406 2.21 15.76 11.50
N THR A 407 2.23 14.68 12.27
CA THR A 407 1.47 14.49 13.52
C THR A 407 2.40 13.94 14.58
N ASP A 408 1.97 13.91 15.85
CA ASP A 408 2.76 13.32 16.93
C ASP A 408 3.09 11.83 16.66
N GLN A 409 2.19 11.11 16.01
CA GLN A 409 2.40 9.70 15.62
C GLN A 409 3.28 9.55 14.37
N TYR A 410 3.25 10.52 13.46
CA TYR A 410 4.00 10.52 12.20
C TYR A 410 4.72 11.85 12.00
N PRO A 411 5.81 12.11 12.74
CA PRO A 411 6.46 13.42 12.77
C PRO A 411 6.97 13.92 11.41
N GLN A 412 7.22 13.02 10.47
CA GLN A 412 7.71 13.40 9.14
C GLN A 412 6.58 13.67 8.14
N GLY A 413 5.36 13.19 8.39
CA GLY A 413 4.27 13.26 7.43
C GLY A 413 4.58 12.61 6.09
N GLY A 414 3.69 12.81 5.12
CA GLY A 414 3.91 12.38 3.74
C GLY A 414 4.78 13.39 2.99
N LYS A 415 5.95 13.00 2.49
CA LYS A 415 6.89 13.91 1.79
C LYS A 415 6.22 14.73 0.69
N MET A 416 5.38 14.10 -0.13
CA MET A 416 4.66 14.78 -1.20
C MET A 416 3.56 15.70 -0.66
N SER A 417 2.85 15.29 0.39
CA SER A 417 1.83 16.11 1.06
C SER A 417 2.42 17.38 1.67
N VAL A 418 3.57 17.27 2.34
CA VAL A 418 4.31 18.43 2.86
C VAL A 418 4.72 19.36 1.71
N GLY A 419 5.21 18.79 0.60
CA GLY A 419 5.55 19.58 -0.59
C GLY A 419 4.36 20.35 -1.16
N PHE A 420 3.20 19.70 -1.34
CA PHE A 420 1.98 20.36 -1.78
C PHE A 420 1.47 21.44 -0.79
N HIS A 421 1.58 21.17 0.51
CA HIS A 421 1.19 22.12 1.55
C HIS A 421 2.01 23.42 1.51
N GLN A 422 3.25 23.34 1.02
CA GLN A 422 4.15 24.50 0.88
C GLN A 422 3.90 25.32 -0.38
N LEU A 423 3.11 24.82 -1.33
CA LEU A 423 2.82 25.54 -2.58
C LEU A 423 1.91 26.75 -2.33
N VAL A 424 2.19 27.83 -3.05
CA VAL A 424 1.35 29.00 -3.15
C VAL A 424 1.01 29.27 -4.60
N VAL A 425 -0.11 29.96 -4.84
CA VAL A 425 -0.51 30.36 -6.19
C VAL A 425 0.64 31.06 -6.91
N GLY A 426 0.95 30.59 -8.11
CA GLY A 426 2.08 31.04 -8.91
C GLY A 426 3.30 30.11 -8.90
N ASP A 427 3.39 29.19 -7.95
CA ASP A 427 4.44 28.15 -7.93
C ASP A 427 4.28 27.17 -9.09
N THR A 428 5.35 26.48 -9.43
CA THR A 428 5.37 25.51 -10.51
C THR A 428 5.68 24.10 -9.99
N ILE A 429 5.08 23.12 -10.63
CA ILE A 429 5.40 21.70 -10.50
C ILE A 429 5.66 21.14 -11.89
N GLU A 430 6.14 19.91 -11.96
CA GLU A 430 6.40 19.25 -13.25
C GLU A 430 5.58 17.97 -13.36
N LEU A 431 5.09 17.71 -14.58
CA LEU A 431 4.27 16.57 -14.95
C LEU A 431 4.95 15.73 -16.02
N LYS A 432 4.79 14.41 -15.92
CA LYS A 432 5.21 13.45 -16.94
C LYS A 432 4.13 12.39 -17.12
N GLY A 433 3.79 12.02 -18.35
CA GLY A 433 2.75 11.04 -18.68
C GLY A 433 2.33 11.14 -20.15
N PRO A 434 1.31 10.40 -20.56
CA PRO A 434 0.48 9.46 -19.78
C PRO A 434 1.21 8.16 -19.45
N LEU A 435 0.92 7.58 -18.29
CA LEU A 435 1.52 6.35 -17.77
C LEU A 435 0.44 5.41 -17.21
N GLY A 436 0.71 4.10 -17.26
CA GLY A 436 -0.20 3.07 -16.79
C GLY A 436 -0.60 2.10 -17.90
N SER A 437 -0.91 0.87 -17.52
CA SER A 437 -1.19 -0.25 -18.43
C SER A 437 -2.68 -0.50 -18.66
N PHE A 438 -3.57 0.30 -18.04
CA PHE A 438 -5.00 0.22 -18.23
C PHE A 438 -5.51 1.45 -18.99
N ILE A 439 -6.32 1.23 -20.04
CA ILE A 439 -6.99 2.28 -20.81
C ILE A 439 -8.44 1.85 -21.01
N TRP A 440 -9.38 2.73 -20.71
CA TRP A 440 -10.79 2.57 -21.02
C TRP A 440 -11.10 3.27 -22.34
N ASN A 441 -11.57 2.50 -23.32
CA ASN A 441 -11.87 3.02 -24.68
C ASN A 441 -13.37 3.29 -24.90
N GLY A 442 -14.20 3.16 -23.85
CA GLY A 442 -15.65 3.32 -23.96
C GLY A 442 -16.39 2.06 -24.44
N ASN A 443 -17.72 2.08 -24.35
CA ASN A 443 -18.61 1.00 -24.84
C ASN A 443 -18.20 -0.42 -24.39
N GLY A 444 -17.76 -0.56 -23.13
CA GLY A 444 -17.35 -1.84 -22.55
C GLY A 444 -16.00 -2.34 -23.08
N ILE A 445 -15.19 -1.51 -23.72
CA ILE A 445 -13.87 -1.89 -24.25
C ILE A 445 -12.78 -1.33 -23.34
N ALA A 446 -11.96 -2.21 -22.79
CA ALA A 446 -10.79 -1.86 -22.01
C ALA A 446 -9.53 -2.50 -22.60
N LEU A 447 -8.43 -1.76 -22.57
CA LEU A 447 -7.10 -2.28 -22.90
C LEU A 447 -6.33 -2.48 -21.58
N TRP A 448 -5.95 -3.72 -21.29
CA TRP A 448 -5.16 -4.06 -20.11
C TRP A 448 -3.87 -4.76 -20.52
N LYS A 449 -2.74 -4.14 -20.20
CA LYS A 449 -1.40 -4.64 -20.62
C LYS A 449 -1.34 -4.96 -22.10
N GLY A 450 -1.89 -4.08 -22.95
CA GLY A 450 -1.91 -4.26 -24.39
C GLY A 450 -2.96 -5.25 -24.93
N ILE A 451 -3.74 -5.90 -24.06
CA ILE A 451 -4.78 -6.87 -24.47
C ILE A 451 -6.17 -6.24 -24.35
N GLU A 452 -6.90 -6.23 -25.46
CA GLU A 452 -8.29 -5.78 -25.46
C GLU A 452 -9.19 -6.74 -24.70
N ARG A 453 -10.06 -6.19 -23.84
CA ARG A 453 -11.07 -6.91 -23.08
C ARG A 453 -12.41 -6.24 -23.25
N ARG A 454 -13.45 -7.04 -23.41
CA ARG A 454 -14.83 -6.57 -23.42
C ARG A 454 -15.50 -6.89 -22.10
N VAL A 455 -16.01 -5.85 -21.42
CA VAL A 455 -16.61 -5.95 -20.10
C VAL A 455 -17.95 -5.21 -20.09
N ARG A 456 -18.96 -5.79 -19.45
CA ARG A 456 -20.28 -5.17 -19.26
C ARG A 456 -20.51 -4.76 -17.81
N ASN A 457 -19.84 -5.44 -16.90
CA ASN A 457 -19.99 -5.24 -15.46
C ASN A 457 -18.63 -4.91 -14.86
N ILE A 458 -18.51 -3.78 -14.18
CA ILE A 458 -17.26 -3.30 -13.58
C ILE A 458 -17.48 -3.09 -12.09
N GLY A 459 -16.77 -3.85 -11.27
CA GLY A 459 -16.64 -3.61 -9.83
C GLY A 459 -15.46 -2.68 -9.55
N LEU A 460 -15.71 -1.59 -8.85
CA LEU A 460 -14.75 -0.56 -8.50
C LEU A 460 -14.62 -0.51 -6.97
N ILE A 461 -13.40 -0.64 -6.46
CA ILE A 461 -13.15 -0.64 -5.01
C ILE A 461 -12.09 0.42 -4.74
N CYS A 462 -12.35 1.33 -3.81
CA CYS A 462 -11.41 2.36 -3.41
C CYS A 462 -11.52 2.73 -1.93
N ALA A 463 -10.56 3.54 -1.47
CA ALA A 463 -10.58 4.15 -0.16
C ALA A 463 -9.97 5.54 -0.21
N GLY A 464 -10.62 6.54 0.40
CA GLY A 464 -10.15 7.91 0.47
C GLY A 464 -9.73 8.49 -0.89
N SER A 465 -8.49 8.99 -1.01
CA SER A 465 -7.98 9.56 -2.27
C SER A 465 -7.86 8.57 -3.42
N GLY A 466 -7.99 7.25 -3.17
CA GLY A 466 -8.06 6.22 -4.21
C GLY A 466 -9.29 6.33 -5.12
N ILE A 467 -10.24 7.22 -4.81
CA ILE A 467 -11.38 7.54 -5.67
C ILE A 467 -10.96 8.20 -6.99
N THR A 468 -9.80 8.88 -7.07
CA THR A 468 -9.44 9.66 -8.25
C THR A 468 -9.34 8.85 -9.55
N PRO A 469 -8.66 7.68 -9.63
CA PRO A 469 -8.69 6.85 -10.83
C PRO A 469 -10.07 6.25 -11.10
N ILE A 470 -10.82 5.96 -10.06
CA ILE A 470 -12.17 5.42 -10.15
C ILE A 470 -13.12 6.47 -10.78
N LEU A 471 -13.04 7.72 -10.31
CA LEU A 471 -13.85 8.84 -10.79
C LEU A 471 -13.64 9.10 -12.29
N GLN A 472 -12.42 8.93 -12.78
CA GLN A 472 -12.09 9.06 -14.20
C GLN A 472 -12.88 8.04 -15.05
N VAL A 473 -12.90 6.77 -14.62
CA VAL A 473 -13.65 5.70 -15.30
C VAL A 473 -15.15 5.92 -15.16
N LEU A 474 -15.64 6.26 -13.97
CA LEU A 474 -17.06 6.53 -13.73
C LEU A 474 -17.60 7.63 -14.66
N ARG A 475 -16.88 8.76 -14.76
CA ARG A 475 -17.23 9.87 -15.64
C ARG A 475 -17.25 9.44 -17.10
N SER A 476 -16.23 8.73 -17.56
CA SER A 476 -16.16 8.27 -18.95
C SER A 476 -17.30 7.34 -19.32
N VAL A 477 -17.69 6.41 -18.43
CA VAL A 477 -18.81 5.48 -18.68
C VAL A 477 -20.16 6.18 -18.58
N LEU A 478 -20.36 7.05 -17.58
CA LEU A 478 -21.67 7.60 -17.27
C LEU A 478 -22.00 8.87 -18.07
N ASP A 479 -20.98 9.62 -18.50
CA ASP A 479 -21.17 10.78 -19.38
C ASP A 479 -21.24 10.38 -20.88
N ASP A 480 -20.94 9.12 -21.20
CA ASP A 480 -21.11 8.58 -22.56
C ASP A 480 -22.56 8.15 -22.80
N ASP A 481 -23.27 8.93 -23.63
CA ASP A 481 -24.65 8.65 -23.99
C ASP A 481 -24.80 7.52 -25.03
N THR A 482 -23.69 7.03 -25.58
CA THR A 482 -23.70 5.88 -26.51
C THR A 482 -23.52 4.54 -25.80
N ASP A 483 -22.94 4.55 -24.61
CA ASP A 483 -22.78 3.36 -23.77
C ASP A 483 -24.06 3.12 -22.93
N HIS A 484 -24.87 2.18 -23.33
CA HIS A 484 -26.11 1.81 -22.61
C HIS A 484 -25.98 0.49 -21.82
N GLU A 485 -24.89 -0.26 -22.02
CA GLU A 485 -24.76 -1.62 -21.50
C GLU A 485 -23.83 -1.72 -20.28
N THR A 486 -22.85 -0.84 -20.15
CA THR A 486 -21.86 -0.92 -19.06
C THR A 486 -22.50 -0.56 -17.71
N ARG A 487 -22.40 -1.47 -16.75
CA ARG A 487 -22.89 -1.33 -15.37
C ARG A 487 -21.74 -1.24 -14.40
N LEU A 488 -21.90 -0.43 -13.37
CA LEU A 488 -20.87 -0.08 -12.40
C LEU A 488 -21.33 -0.37 -10.97
N TRP A 489 -20.43 -0.94 -10.18
CA TRP A 489 -20.60 -1.11 -8.74
C TRP A 489 -19.40 -0.47 -8.04
N LEU A 490 -19.64 0.48 -7.19
CA LEU A 490 -18.64 1.16 -6.43
C LEU A 490 -18.73 0.76 -4.96
N LEU A 491 -17.60 0.33 -4.40
CA LEU A 491 -17.39 0.21 -2.96
C LEU A 491 -16.33 1.24 -2.56
N ASP A 492 -16.73 2.28 -1.82
CA ASP A 492 -15.84 3.34 -1.35
C ASP A 492 -15.75 3.34 0.18
N SER A 493 -14.56 3.07 0.68
CA SER A 493 -14.28 2.97 2.11
C SER A 493 -13.61 4.23 2.65
N ASN A 494 -14.17 4.80 3.72
CA ASN A 494 -13.66 6.03 4.33
C ASN A 494 -13.70 5.92 5.86
N ARG A 495 -12.97 6.77 6.57
CA ARG A 495 -13.00 6.81 8.04
C ARG A 495 -14.29 7.42 8.55
N THR A 496 -14.65 8.57 8.02
CA THR A 496 -15.84 9.30 8.40
C THR A 496 -16.66 9.67 7.15
N GLU A 497 -17.87 10.15 7.34
CA GLU A 497 -18.70 10.63 6.24
C GLU A 497 -18.11 11.86 5.53
N GLN A 498 -17.39 12.70 6.27
CA GLN A 498 -16.73 13.89 5.75
C GLN A 498 -15.49 13.56 4.89
N ASP A 499 -14.96 12.34 5.04
CA ASP A 499 -13.84 11.85 4.24
C ASP A 499 -14.27 11.30 2.87
N ILE A 500 -15.59 11.13 2.62
CA ILE A 500 -16.11 10.65 1.32
C ILE A 500 -15.94 11.76 0.30
N LEU A 501 -14.90 11.63 -0.52
CA LEU A 501 -14.57 12.61 -1.54
C LEU A 501 -15.53 12.52 -2.73
N CYS A 502 -15.89 13.69 -3.31
CA CYS A 502 -16.80 13.79 -4.47
C CYS A 502 -18.19 13.14 -4.23
N ARG A 503 -18.65 13.07 -2.98
CA ARG A 503 -19.87 12.36 -2.57
C ARG A 503 -21.11 12.76 -3.38
N ASP A 504 -21.35 14.06 -3.53
CA ASP A 504 -22.55 14.57 -4.22
C ASP A 504 -22.56 14.18 -5.71
N GLU A 505 -21.40 14.17 -6.35
CA GLU A 505 -21.25 13.69 -7.72
C GLU A 505 -21.53 12.18 -7.82
N LEU A 506 -20.99 11.39 -6.89
CA LEU A 506 -21.19 9.94 -6.85
C LEU A 506 -22.65 9.55 -6.62
N ILE A 507 -23.36 10.25 -5.73
CA ILE A 507 -24.80 10.07 -5.50
C ILE A 507 -25.58 10.44 -6.77
N SER A 508 -25.28 11.59 -7.36
CA SER A 508 -25.91 12.08 -8.58
C SER A 508 -25.76 11.11 -9.76
N PHE A 509 -24.66 10.36 -9.83
CA PHE A 509 -24.46 9.32 -10.84
C PHE A 509 -25.42 8.13 -10.63
N GLY A 510 -25.65 7.71 -9.39
CA GLY A 510 -26.61 6.65 -9.07
C GLY A 510 -28.05 7.01 -9.47
N GLU A 511 -28.45 8.26 -9.21
CA GLU A 511 -29.80 8.75 -9.48
C GLU A 511 -30.09 8.95 -10.98
N ARG A 512 -29.13 9.46 -11.75
CA ARG A 512 -29.39 9.90 -13.15
C ARG A 512 -29.55 8.77 -14.15
N LYS A 513 -28.81 7.68 -14.02
CA LYS A 513 -28.69 6.72 -15.14
C LYS A 513 -29.04 5.26 -14.80
N GLY A 514 -29.29 4.93 -13.53
CA GLY A 514 -29.65 3.55 -13.12
C GLY A 514 -28.60 2.48 -13.47
N ARG A 515 -27.40 2.90 -13.93
CA ARG A 515 -26.31 2.01 -14.35
C ARG A 515 -25.21 1.89 -13.31
N MET A 516 -25.30 2.64 -12.21
CA MET A 516 -24.31 2.65 -11.13
C MET A 516 -25.01 2.37 -9.80
N LYS A 517 -24.38 1.52 -8.98
CA LYS A 517 -24.69 1.35 -7.57
C LYS A 517 -23.44 1.70 -6.75
N ALA A 518 -23.59 2.56 -5.76
CA ALA A 518 -22.51 2.95 -4.87
C ALA A 518 -22.81 2.49 -3.43
N HIS A 519 -21.82 1.91 -2.80
CA HIS A 519 -21.84 1.56 -1.39
C HIS A 519 -20.69 2.28 -0.68
N PHE A 520 -21.05 3.06 0.33
CA PHE A 520 -20.09 3.79 1.17
C PHE A 520 -19.93 3.06 2.50
N THR A 521 -18.70 2.72 2.86
CA THR A 521 -18.39 2.16 4.18
C THR A 521 -17.67 3.19 5.04
N ARG A 522 -17.89 3.11 6.36
CA ARG A 522 -17.22 3.94 7.35
C ARG A 522 -16.67 3.07 8.47
N GLU A 523 -15.60 3.52 9.12
CA GLU A 523 -15.04 2.83 10.27
C GLU A 523 -16.10 2.71 11.39
N GLY A 524 -16.38 1.51 11.85
CA GLY A 524 -17.32 1.22 12.93
C GLY A 524 -18.82 1.17 12.57
N LEU A 525 -19.20 1.28 11.29
CA LEU A 525 -20.59 1.18 10.86
C LEU A 525 -20.78 0.19 9.70
N PRO A 526 -21.94 -0.50 9.64
CA PRO A 526 -22.26 -1.39 8.52
C PRO A 526 -22.40 -0.62 7.20
N LEU A 527 -22.31 -1.35 6.08
CA LEU A 527 -22.55 -0.86 4.72
C LEU A 527 -23.84 -0.04 4.63
N ILE A 528 -23.75 1.21 4.25
CA ILE A 528 -24.93 2.04 3.91
C ILE A 528 -25.09 1.95 2.41
N ALA A 529 -26.12 1.21 1.95
CA ALA A 529 -26.55 1.25 0.56
C ALA A 529 -27.35 2.55 0.32
N THR A 530 -26.99 3.29 -0.70
CA THR A 530 -27.79 4.40 -1.25
C THR A 530 -28.28 4.04 -2.64
#